data_72c57455880aac21b619383ca562452f
#
_entry.id   72c57455880aac21b619383ca562452f
#
_cell.length_a   1.000
_cell.length_b   1.000
_cell.length_c   1.000
_cell.angle_alpha   90.00
_cell.angle_beta   90.00
_cell.angle_gamma   90.00
#
_symmetry.space_group_name_H-M   'P 1'
#
loop_
_entity.id
_entity.type
_entity.pdbx_description
1 polymer ?
#
loop_
_entity_poly.entity_id
_entity_poly.type
_entity_poly.pdbx_seq_one_letter_code
_entity_poly.pdbx_strand_id
1 'polypeptide(L)'
;RIGDSGISAMTKILIARCTLTAVVGLLAWRLLPDPLPAEWTPAQRAIIQSLSLSRLPATPGDPSNAVAKSELAAQLGHRLYFDQRLSGNGEVACASCHQPQNYFTDDRTLAVGTQTGFRHTPSLVGLAYSPWFYWDGRKDSQWAQALAPIEAGHEHNLDRLQVVRLIAEDPLYKSQYENLFNPLPALPAAPHSASPLGNELLRKNWKSLNSDLQLEINRVFANVGKTLAAYQRVIKPGRSRFDD
;
A
#
# COMPACT_ATOMS: atom_id res chain seq x y z
N ARG A 1 -29.11 60.21 36.10
CA ARG A 1 -27.86 59.84 36.83
C ARG A 1 -27.76 58.33 36.77
N ILE A 2 -26.87 57.83 35.98
CA ILE A 2 -26.52 56.41 35.89
C ILE A 2 -25.48 56.18 36.98
N GLY A 3 -25.81 55.34 37.95
CA GLY A 3 -24.97 55.04 39.10
C GLY A 3 -23.72 54.29 38.68
N ASP A 4 -22.58 54.80 39.10
CA ASP A 4 -21.26 54.23 38.99
C ASP A 4 -21.16 52.99 39.89
N SER A 5 -21.33 51.80 39.32
CA SER A 5 -21.18 50.53 40.05
C SER A 5 -19.67 50.27 40.23
N GLY A 6 -19.10 50.84 41.28
CA GLY A 6 -17.69 50.68 41.60
C GLY A 6 -17.35 49.21 41.83
N ILE A 7 -16.43 48.68 41.03
CA ILE A 7 -15.80 47.36 41.22
C ILE A 7 -15.26 47.30 42.66
N SER A 8 -15.68 46.28 43.42
CA SER A 8 -15.26 46.05 44.82
C SER A 8 -13.74 46.07 44.96
N ALA A 9 -13.23 46.63 46.07
CA ALA A 9 -11.78 46.65 46.34
C ALA A 9 -11.15 45.23 46.26
N MET A 10 -11.88 44.23 46.66
CA MET A 10 -11.46 42.81 46.56
C MET A 10 -11.31 42.34 45.12
N THR A 11 -12.20 42.74 44.23
CA THR A 11 -12.14 42.41 42.80
C THR A 11 -10.97 43.13 42.14
N LYS A 12 -10.68 44.37 42.50
CA LYS A 12 -9.50 45.11 42.01
C LYS A 12 -8.19 44.45 42.41
N ILE A 13 -8.08 43.96 43.66
CA ILE A 13 -6.92 43.23 44.16
C ILE A 13 -6.76 41.90 43.47
N LEU A 14 -7.83 41.17 43.18
CA LEU A 14 -7.80 39.89 42.48
C LEU A 14 -7.32 40.06 41.01
N ILE A 15 -7.86 41.04 40.32
CA ILE A 15 -7.48 41.36 38.94
C ILE A 15 -6.00 41.77 38.90
N ALA A 16 -5.54 42.65 39.82
CA ALA A 16 -4.14 43.05 39.86
C ALA A 16 -3.18 41.90 40.16
N ARG A 17 -3.58 40.93 41.00
CA ARG A 17 -2.80 39.71 41.23
C ARG A 17 -2.73 38.81 40.02
N CYS A 18 -3.86 38.57 39.34
CA CYS A 18 -3.89 37.74 38.12
C CYS A 18 -3.07 38.37 36.97
N THR A 19 -3.16 39.70 36.80
CA THR A 19 -2.38 40.39 35.77
C THR A 19 -0.89 40.39 36.12
N LEU A 20 -0.50 40.58 37.36
CA LEU A 20 0.91 40.50 37.76
C LEU A 20 1.49 39.10 37.55
N THR A 21 0.75 38.04 37.89
CA THR A 21 1.19 36.66 37.68
C THR A 21 1.33 36.33 36.19
N ALA A 22 0.40 36.81 35.37
CA ALA A 22 0.47 36.63 33.91
C ALA A 22 1.67 37.37 33.28
N VAL A 23 1.91 38.61 33.73
CA VAL A 23 3.06 39.42 33.24
C VAL A 23 4.38 38.80 33.68
N VAL A 24 4.48 38.34 34.94
CA VAL A 24 5.71 37.66 35.45
C VAL A 24 5.90 36.33 34.71
N GLY A 25 4.84 35.57 34.40
CA GLY A 25 4.91 34.34 33.63
C GLY A 25 5.40 34.59 32.18
N LEU A 26 4.87 35.63 31.55
CA LEU A 26 5.30 36.03 30.17
C LEU A 26 6.73 36.57 30.15
N LEU A 27 7.16 37.30 31.16
CA LEU A 27 8.54 37.77 31.28
C LEU A 27 9.52 36.62 31.56
N ALA A 28 9.15 35.67 32.44
CA ALA A 28 9.92 34.48 32.69
C ALA A 28 10.04 33.59 31.45
N TRP A 29 8.97 33.47 30.66
CA TRP A 29 9.01 32.74 29.37
C TRP A 29 10.00 33.38 28.39
N ARG A 30 10.04 34.73 28.31
CA ARG A 30 10.98 35.46 27.45
C ARG A 30 12.45 35.40 27.92
N LEU A 31 12.67 35.08 29.19
CA LEU A 31 14.01 34.92 29.78
C LEU A 31 14.51 33.48 29.72
N LEU A 32 13.67 32.53 29.32
CA LEU A 32 14.15 31.18 29.01
C LEU A 32 15.02 31.27 27.76
N PRO A 33 16.26 30.76 27.79
CA PRO A 33 17.06 30.69 26.57
C PRO A 33 16.30 29.87 25.53
N ASP A 34 16.31 30.33 24.29
CA ASP A 34 15.81 29.51 23.18
C ASP A 34 16.47 28.12 23.30
N PRO A 35 15.73 27.01 23.12
CA PRO A 35 16.35 25.71 23.14
C PRO A 35 17.50 25.75 22.12
N LEU A 36 18.73 25.55 22.62
CA LEU A 36 19.89 25.49 21.75
C LEU A 36 19.58 24.51 20.61
N PRO A 37 19.89 24.85 19.35
CA PRO A 37 19.74 23.92 18.27
C PRO A 37 20.45 22.62 18.66
N ALA A 38 19.74 21.50 18.59
CA ALA A 38 20.26 20.21 18.99
C ALA A 38 21.57 19.95 18.22
N GLU A 39 22.71 20.04 18.90
CA GLU A 39 23.97 19.72 18.28
C GLU A 39 24.12 18.20 18.20
N TRP A 40 23.93 17.68 16.99
CA TRP A 40 24.10 16.27 16.72
C TRP A 40 25.58 15.87 16.85
N THR A 41 25.88 14.83 17.61
CA THR A 41 27.21 14.24 17.65
C THR A 41 27.61 13.75 16.24
N PRO A 42 28.90 13.60 15.95
CA PRO A 42 29.36 13.06 14.66
C PRO A 42 28.73 11.71 14.32
N ALA A 43 28.54 10.82 15.30
CA ALA A 43 27.88 9.53 15.12
C ALA A 43 26.39 9.68 14.75
N GLN A 44 25.67 10.58 15.41
CA GLN A 44 24.27 10.87 15.08
C GLN A 44 24.16 11.49 13.68
N ARG A 45 25.03 12.42 13.31
CA ARG A 45 25.07 13.00 11.95
C ARG A 45 25.30 11.92 10.88
N ALA A 46 26.21 10.97 11.13
CA ALA A 46 26.46 9.87 10.21
C ALA A 46 25.22 8.98 10.02
N ILE A 47 24.50 8.69 11.11
CA ILE A 47 23.23 7.94 11.05
C ILE A 47 22.19 8.73 10.24
N ILE A 48 21.97 10.01 10.54
CA ILE A 48 21.01 10.85 9.83
C ILE A 48 21.35 10.90 8.34
N GLN A 49 22.60 11.13 7.98
CA GLN A 49 23.04 11.16 6.58
C GLN A 49 22.86 9.80 5.88
N SER A 50 22.99 8.69 6.61
CA SER A 50 22.77 7.35 6.03
C SER A 50 21.32 7.09 5.64
N LEU A 51 20.36 7.85 6.18
CA LEU A 51 18.93 7.75 5.89
C LEU A 51 18.52 8.59 4.66
N SER A 52 19.42 9.41 4.12
CA SER A 52 19.15 10.19 2.91
C SER A 52 18.89 9.28 1.71
N LEU A 53 17.95 9.68 0.84
CA LEU A 53 17.62 8.97 -0.39
C LEU A 53 18.85 8.77 -1.31
N SER A 54 19.82 9.69 -1.27
CA SER A 54 21.09 9.55 -2.00
C SER A 54 21.93 8.35 -1.57
N ARG A 55 21.67 7.79 -0.40
CA ARG A 55 22.31 6.59 0.15
C ARG A 55 21.50 5.32 -0.04
N LEU A 56 20.27 5.43 -0.58
CA LEU A 56 19.44 4.26 -0.83
C LEU A 56 20.16 3.35 -1.85
N PRO A 57 20.38 2.06 -1.54
CA PRO A 57 21.04 1.14 -2.46
C PRO A 57 20.17 0.89 -3.70
N ALA A 58 20.77 0.28 -4.72
CA ALA A 58 19.99 -0.22 -5.86
C ALA A 58 18.88 -1.17 -5.39
N THR A 59 17.72 -1.13 -6.07
CA THR A 59 16.58 -2.01 -5.75
C THR A 59 17.04 -3.46 -5.66
N PRO A 60 16.84 -4.15 -4.53
CA PRO A 60 17.27 -5.54 -4.33
C PRO A 60 16.74 -6.47 -5.43
N GLY A 61 17.48 -7.50 -5.77
CA GLY A 61 17.01 -8.56 -6.67
C GLY A 61 15.85 -9.33 -6.04
N ASP A 62 15.02 -9.95 -6.87
CA ASP A 62 13.99 -10.90 -6.44
C ASP A 62 14.26 -12.24 -7.16
N PRO A 63 14.96 -13.19 -6.53
CA PRO A 63 15.31 -14.46 -7.18
C PRO A 63 14.09 -15.34 -7.45
N SER A 64 12.96 -15.08 -6.78
CA SER A 64 11.71 -15.81 -6.98
C SER A 64 10.87 -15.27 -8.15
N ASN A 65 11.28 -14.12 -8.73
CA ASN A 65 10.58 -13.46 -9.82
C ASN A 65 11.53 -13.15 -10.98
N ALA A 66 11.62 -14.05 -11.93
CA ALA A 66 12.51 -13.91 -13.10
C ALA A 66 12.21 -12.66 -13.96
N VAL A 67 10.96 -12.13 -13.89
CA VAL A 67 10.53 -10.93 -14.62
C VAL A 67 10.53 -9.65 -13.79
N ALA A 68 11.09 -9.68 -12.58
CA ALA A 68 11.08 -8.54 -11.64
C ALA A 68 11.68 -7.24 -12.19
N LYS A 69 12.58 -7.34 -13.18
CA LYS A 69 13.24 -6.20 -13.85
C LYS A 69 12.77 -6.00 -15.30
N SER A 70 11.80 -6.79 -15.76
CA SER A 70 11.28 -6.70 -17.12
C SER A 70 10.35 -5.51 -17.25
N GLU A 71 10.64 -4.62 -18.20
CA GLU A 71 9.79 -3.49 -18.53
C GLU A 71 8.43 -3.96 -19.07
N LEU A 72 8.42 -5.00 -19.92
CA LEU A 72 7.17 -5.59 -20.44
C LEU A 72 6.29 -6.14 -19.29
N ALA A 73 6.91 -6.79 -18.30
CA ALA A 73 6.19 -7.28 -17.15
C ALA A 73 5.64 -6.12 -16.29
N ALA A 74 6.41 -5.04 -16.12
CA ALA A 74 5.95 -3.85 -15.42
C ALA A 74 4.80 -3.16 -16.17
N GLN A 75 4.83 -3.13 -17.52
CA GLN A 75 3.73 -2.58 -18.33
C GLN A 75 2.44 -3.42 -18.20
N LEU A 76 2.54 -4.75 -18.25
CA LEU A 76 1.39 -5.62 -17.99
C LEU A 76 0.87 -5.44 -16.56
N GLY A 77 1.77 -5.43 -15.57
CA GLY A 77 1.42 -5.19 -14.17
C GLY A 77 0.77 -3.84 -13.92
N HIS A 78 1.24 -2.78 -14.62
CA HIS A 78 0.62 -1.46 -14.58
C HIS A 78 -0.84 -1.51 -15.09
N ARG A 79 -1.10 -2.15 -16.23
CA ARG A 79 -2.47 -2.27 -16.76
C ARG A 79 -3.39 -3.00 -15.79
N LEU A 80 -2.93 -4.13 -15.26
CA LEU A 80 -3.67 -4.93 -14.29
C LEU A 80 -3.93 -4.17 -12.98
N TYR A 81 -2.99 -3.32 -12.56
CA TYR A 81 -3.13 -2.53 -11.34
C TYR A 81 -4.30 -1.54 -11.38
N PHE A 82 -4.65 -1.03 -12.56
CA PHE A 82 -5.77 -0.10 -12.77
C PHE A 82 -7.05 -0.78 -13.28
N ASP A 83 -7.03 -2.10 -13.52
CA ASP A 83 -8.17 -2.81 -14.10
C ASP A 83 -9.17 -3.26 -13.04
N GLN A 84 -10.34 -2.65 -13.05
CA GLN A 84 -11.46 -2.99 -12.15
C GLN A 84 -12.02 -4.40 -12.39
N ARG A 85 -11.80 -4.99 -13.57
CA ARG A 85 -12.19 -6.37 -13.87
C ARG A 85 -11.43 -7.40 -13.01
N LEU A 86 -10.37 -6.98 -12.32
CA LEU A 86 -9.70 -7.80 -11.30
C LEU A 86 -10.46 -7.81 -9.96
N SER A 87 -11.74 -7.46 -9.94
CA SER A 87 -12.60 -7.61 -8.78
C SER A 87 -13.93 -8.30 -9.12
N GLY A 88 -14.50 -8.99 -8.14
CA GLY A 88 -15.72 -9.78 -8.31
C GLY A 88 -16.97 -8.95 -8.65
N ASN A 89 -16.99 -7.67 -8.31
CA ASN A 89 -18.04 -6.71 -8.66
C ASN A 89 -17.71 -5.83 -9.87
N GLY A 90 -16.47 -5.90 -10.40
CA GLY A 90 -16.02 -5.08 -11.52
C GLY A 90 -15.83 -3.59 -11.20
N GLU A 91 -15.72 -3.22 -9.91
CA GLU A 91 -15.67 -1.82 -9.47
C GLU A 91 -14.37 -1.46 -8.74
N VAL A 92 -13.58 -2.45 -8.34
CA VAL A 92 -12.38 -2.28 -7.53
C VAL A 92 -11.13 -2.68 -8.30
N ALA A 93 -10.15 -1.78 -8.34
CA ALA A 93 -8.80 -2.05 -8.80
C ALA A 93 -7.80 -1.87 -7.65
N CYS A 94 -6.55 -2.31 -7.80
CA CYS A 94 -5.50 -2.00 -6.82
C CYS A 94 -5.38 -0.48 -6.59
N ALA A 95 -5.52 0.31 -7.67
CA ALA A 95 -5.50 1.78 -7.63
C ALA A 95 -6.69 2.40 -6.88
N SER A 96 -7.76 1.67 -6.60
CA SER A 96 -8.89 2.19 -5.80
C SER A 96 -8.49 2.47 -4.35
N CYS A 97 -7.59 1.65 -3.80
CA CYS A 97 -7.04 1.82 -2.47
C CYS A 97 -5.63 2.43 -2.52
N HIS A 98 -4.76 1.95 -3.38
CA HIS A 98 -3.39 2.45 -3.51
C HIS A 98 -3.30 3.53 -4.59
N GLN A 99 -3.75 4.73 -4.27
CA GLN A 99 -3.92 5.87 -5.18
C GLN A 99 -2.58 6.57 -5.46
N PRO A 100 -2.11 6.67 -6.72
CA PRO A 100 -0.82 7.29 -7.04
C PRO A 100 -0.69 8.73 -6.53
N GLN A 101 -1.76 9.53 -6.62
CA GLN A 101 -1.80 10.92 -6.16
C GLN A 101 -1.71 11.07 -4.65
N ASN A 102 -1.95 10.00 -3.88
CA ASN A 102 -1.91 9.93 -2.42
C ASN A 102 -0.74 9.06 -1.94
N TYR A 103 0.41 9.09 -2.61
CA TYR A 103 1.57 8.25 -2.29
C TYR A 103 1.24 6.74 -2.24
N PHE A 104 0.34 6.27 -3.12
CA PHE A 104 -0.12 4.88 -3.19
C PHE A 104 -0.76 4.36 -1.90
N THR A 105 -1.43 5.24 -1.17
CA THR A 105 -2.35 4.97 -0.06
C THR A 105 -3.69 5.64 -0.33
N ASP A 106 -4.62 5.64 0.62
CA ASP A 106 -5.88 6.40 0.57
C ASP A 106 -6.01 7.31 1.81
N ASP A 107 -7.04 8.15 1.84
CA ASP A 107 -7.30 9.07 2.94
C ASP A 107 -8.26 8.46 3.99
N ARG A 108 -8.39 7.13 4.03
CA ARG A 108 -9.35 6.43 4.87
C ARG A 108 -8.70 5.77 6.08
N THR A 109 -9.39 5.78 7.20
CA THR A 109 -8.98 5.02 8.39
C THR A 109 -8.99 3.52 8.15
N LEU A 110 -9.97 3.04 7.36
CA LEU A 110 -10.09 1.65 6.93
C LEU A 110 -10.22 1.61 5.41
N ALA A 111 -9.47 0.73 4.76
CA ALA A 111 -9.54 0.51 3.33
C ALA A 111 -10.95 0.05 2.92
N VAL A 112 -11.39 0.45 1.72
CA VAL A 112 -12.67 0.03 1.15
C VAL A 112 -12.44 -0.60 -0.22
N GLY A 113 -12.49 -1.93 -0.25
CA GLY A 113 -12.54 -2.75 -1.45
C GLY A 113 -13.99 -3.06 -1.84
N THR A 114 -14.31 -4.33 -2.11
CA THR A 114 -15.70 -4.78 -2.27
C THR A 114 -16.50 -4.66 -0.96
N GLN A 115 -15.81 -4.63 0.16
CA GLN A 115 -16.35 -4.33 1.49
C GLN A 115 -15.33 -3.51 2.28
N THR A 116 -15.74 -2.96 3.44
CA THR A 116 -14.82 -2.27 4.34
C THR A 116 -13.86 -3.28 4.96
N GLY A 117 -12.58 -3.00 4.84
CA GLY A 117 -11.49 -3.79 5.42
C GLY A 117 -11.29 -3.52 6.92
N PHE A 118 -10.24 -4.13 7.49
CA PHE A 118 -9.94 -4.07 8.92
C PHE A 118 -8.74 -3.17 9.25
N ARG A 119 -8.10 -2.60 8.23
CA ARG A 119 -6.89 -1.77 8.33
C ARG A 119 -6.92 -0.68 7.30
N HIS A 120 -6.12 0.39 7.52
CA HIS A 120 -5.87 1.40 6.50
C HIS A 120 -5.01 0.82 5.35
N THR A 121 -5.04 1.47 4.22
CA THR A 121 -4.23 1.14 3.05
C THR A 121 -2.78 1.59 3.27
N PRO A 122 -1.78 0.69 3.33
CA PRO A 122 -0.38 1.10 3.43
C PRO A 122 0.13 1.63 2.08
N SER A 123 1.10 2.54 2.11
CA SER A 123 1.78 3.00 0.90
C SER A 123 2.58 1.88 0.22
N LEU A 124 2.64 1.91 -1.11
CA LEU A 124 3.50 1.03 -1.92
C LEU A 124 4.86 1.65 -2.25
N VAL A 125 5.09 2.91 -1.86
CA VAL A 125 6.35 3.60 -2.19
C VAL A 125 7.52 2.91 -1.52
N GLY A 126 8.50 2.52 -2.31
CA GLY A 126 9.71 1.83 -1.83
C GLY A 126 9.48 0.39 -1.35
N LEU A 127 8.31 -0.20 -1.61
CA LEU A 127 7.97 -1.57 -1.16
C LEU A 127 8.98 -2.63 -1.61
N ALA A 128 9.68 -2.41 -2.72
CA ALA A 128 10.71 -3.31 -3.23
C ALA A 128 11.93 -3.51 -2.28
N TYR A 129 12.07 -2.66 -1.28
CA TYR A 129 13.13 -2.77 -0.25
C TYR A 129 12.67 -3.56 0.99
N SER A 130 11.39 -3.92 1.08
CA SER A 130 10.86 -4.70 2.19
C SER A 130 11.22 -6.18 2.04
N PRO A 131 11.88 -6.81 3.04
CA PRO A 131 12.20 -8.23 3.01
C PRO A 131 10.98 -9.12 3.33
N TRP A 132 9.97 -8.57 3.99
CA TRP A 132 8.74 -9.24 4.42
C TRP A 132 7.53 -8.37 4.14
N PHE A 133 6.39 -9.00 3.88
CA PHE A 133 5.16 -8.32 3.51
C PHE A 133 4.04 -8.66 4.49
N TYR A 134 3.11 -7.73 4.67
CA TYR A 134 2.18 -7.59 5.78
C TYR A 134 2.88 -7.26 7.10
N TRP A 135 2.13 -6.72 8.06
CA TRP A 135 2.64 -6.33 9.37
C TRP A 135 3.20 -7.50 10.19
N ASP A 136 2.74 -8.70 9.90
CA ASP A 136 3.12 -9.96 10.57
C ASP A 136 4.14 -10.80 9.76
N GLY A 137 4.60 -10.30 8.61
CA GLY A 137 5.60 -10.97 7.79
C GLY A 137 5.14 -12.28 7.13
N ARG A 138 3.83 -12.53 7.04
CA ARG A 138 3.28 -13.81 6.51
C ARG A 138 3.50 -14.05 5.03
N LYS A 139 4.08 -13.08 4.30
CA LYS A 139 4.49 -13.22 2.89
C LYS A 139 5.96 -12.87 2.76
N ASP A 140 6.69 -13.70 2.05
CA ASP A 140 8.13 -13.64 1.83
C ASP A 140 8.52 -13.02 0.48
N SER A 141 7.55 -12.73 -0.36
CA SER A 141 7.77 -12.14 -1.68
C SER A 141 6.67 -11.15 -2.05
N GLN A 142 7.07 -10.11 -2.77
CA GLN A 142 6.17 -9.04 -3.20
C GLN A 142 5.05 -9.58 -4.10
N TRP A 143 5.37 -10.52 -5.00
CA TRP A 143 4.38 -11.11 -5.88
C TRP A 143 3.37 -12.00 -5.15
N ALA A 144 3.79 -12.75 -4.12
CA ALA A 144 2.89 -13.54 -3.31
C ALA A 144 1.97 -12.68 -2.44
N GLN A 145 2.45 -11.49 -2.02
CA GLN A 145 1.61 -10.50 -1.35
C GLN A 145 0.57 -9.92 -2.31
N ALA A 146 0.97 -9.51 -3.53
CA ALA A 146 0.08 -8.88 -4.51
C ALA A 146 -1.11 -9.77 -4.94
N LEU A 147 -1.01 -11.08 -4.80
CA LEU A 147 -2.09 -12.03 -5.12
C LEU A 147 -3.15 -12.14 -4.03
N ALA A 148 -2.76 -11.93 -2.76
CA ALA A 148 -3.67 -12.17 -1.65
C ALA A 148 -4.91 -11.25 -1.64
N PRO A 149 -4.81 -9.93 -1.95
CA PRO A 149 -5.95 -9.04 -2.09
C PRO A 149 -6.95 -9.50 -3.13
N ILE A 150 -6.50 -10.12 -4.22
CA ILE A 150 -7.36 -10.54 -5.32
C ILE A 150 -8.39 -11.57 -4.84
N GLU A 151 -7.97 -12.57 -4.05
CA GLU A 151 -8.85 -13.60 -3.51
C GLU A 151 -9.47 -13.24 -2.15
N ALA A 152 -9.11 -12.07 -1.55
CA ALA A 152 -9.70 -11.63 -0.29
C ALA A 152 -11.11 -11.08 -0.49
N GLY A 153 -12.09 -11.67 0.23
CA GLY A 153 -13.51 -11.36 0.06
C GLY A 153 -13.89 -9.91 0.34
N HIS A 154 -13.13 -9.19 1.18
CA HIS A 154 -13.37 -7.78 1.48
C HIS A 154 -12.55 -6.81 0.62
N GLU A 155 -11.57 -7.31 -0.15
CA GLU A 155 -10.75 -6.49 -1.04
C GLU A 155 -11.24 -6.62 -2.48
N HIS A 156 -10.72 -7.53 -3.29
CA HIS A 156 -11.16 -7.70 -4.68
C HIS A 156 -12.26 -8.77 -4.85
N ASN A 157 -12.30 -9.78 -3.99
CA ASN A 157 -13.29 -10.87 -4.02
C ASN A 157 -13.39 -11.58 -5.39
N LEU A 158 -12.24 -11.79 -6.05
CA LEU A 158 -12.16 -12.48 -7.33
C LEU A 158 -11.36 -13.78 -7.15
N ASP A 159 -11.80 -14.87 -7.77
CA ASP A 159 -11.05 -16.13 -7.69
C ASP A 159 -10.00 -16.28 -8.81
N ARG A 160 -9.02 -17.16 -8.59
CA ARG A 160 -7.89 -17.32 -9.52
C ARG A 160 -8.27 -17.83 -10.90
N LEU A 161 -9.31 -18.65 -11.04
CA LEU A 161 -9.77 -19.10 -12.35
C LEU A 161 -10.33 -17.93 -13.16
N GLN A 162 -11.10 -17.03 -12.52
CA GLN A 162 -11.61 -15.82 -13.17
C GLN A 162 -10.47 -14.89 -13.58
N VAL A 163 -9.41 -14.75 -12.77
CA VAL A 163 -8.20 -14.02 -13.18
C VAL A 163 -7.58 -14.63 -14.44
N VAL A 164 -7.43 -15.94 -14.48
CA VAL A 164 -6.84 -16.62 -15.65
C VAL A 164 -7.74 -16.46 -16.88
N ARG A 165 -9.07 -16.50 -16.73
CA ARG A 165 -10.01 -16.21 -17.82
C ARG A 165 -9.85 -14.78 -18.33
N LEU A 166 -9.79 -13.79 -17.46
CA LEU A 166 -9.56 -12.40 -17.85
C LEU A 166 -8.31 -12.25 -18.72
N ILE A 167 -7.20 -12.89 -18.31
CA ILE A 167 -5.96 -12.85 -19.09
C ILE A 167 -6.12 -13.58 -20.46
N ALA A 168 -6.85 -14.69 -20.48
CA ALA A 168 -7.03 -15.49 -21.71
C ALA A 168 -8.02 -14.87 -22.70
N GLU A 169 -9.06 -14.20 -22.22
CA GLU A 169 -10.14 -13.64 -23.03
C GLU A 169 -9.85 -12.23 -23.54
N ASP A 170 -8.98 -11.47 -22.87
CA ASP A 170 -8.55 -10.16 -23.33
C ASP A 170 -7.35 -10.33 -24.31
N PRO A 171 -7.51 -9.97 -25.61
CA PRO A 171 -6.46 -10.20 -26.60
C PRO A 171 -5.14 -9.50 -26.30
N LEU A 172 -5.20 -8.31 -25.66
CA LEU A 172 -4.01 -7.56 -25.28
C LEU A 172 -3.28 -8.23 -24.11
N TYR A 173 -4.02 -8.64 -23.07
CA TYR A 173 -3.43 -9.34 -21.92
C TYR A 173 -2.86 -10.70 -22.32
N LYS A 174 -3.59 -11.45 -23.15
CA LYS A 174 -3.11 -12.71 -23.68
C LYS A 174 -1.78 -12.54 -24.43
N SER A 175 -1.72 -11.61 -25.38
CA SER A 175 -0.50 -11.35 -26.15
C SER A 175 0.67 -10.92 -25.25
N GLN A 176 0.43 -9.99 -24.31
CA GLN A 176 1.48 -9.54 -23.39
C GLN A 176 1.94 -10.65 -22.43
N TYR A 177 1.01 -11.47 -21.95
CA TYR A 177 1.33 -12.60 -21.07
C TYR A 177 2.17 -13.65 -21.82
N GLU A 178 1.75 -14.07 -23.01
CA GLU A 178 2.44 -15.10 -23.78
C GLU A 178 3.81 -14.65 -24.31
N ASN A 179 4.04 -13.35 -24.45
CA ASN A 179 5.36 -12.79 -24.72
C ASN A 179 6.34 -12.85 -23.54
N LEU A 180 5.82 -12.97 -22.32
CA LEU A 180 6.61 -12.99 -21.07
C LEU A 180 6.78 -14.40 -20.51
N PHE A 181 5.78 -15.26 -20.75
CA PHE A 181 5.64 -16.55 -20.10
C PHE A 181 5.27 -17.64 -21.13
N ASN A 182 5.04 -18.84 -20.64
CA ASN A 182 4.53 -19.93 -21.48
C ASN A 182 3.09 -19.65 -21.94
N PRO A 183 2.63 -20.27 -23.03
CA PRO A 183 1.24 -20.19 -23.48
C PRO A 183 0.23 -20.45 -22.35
N LEU A 184 -0.92 -19.82 -22.48
CA LEU A 184 -2.03 -20.02 -21.55
C LEU A 184 -2.64 -21.42 -21.72
N PRO A 185 -3.15 -22.03 -20.64
CA PRO A 185 -3.84 -23.33 -20.74
C PRO A 185 -5.18 -23.18 -21.45
N ALA A 186 -5.63 -24.24 -22.09
CA ALA A 186 -7.03 -24.34 -22.53
C ALA A 186 -7.95 -24.42 -21.32
N LEU A 187 -8.88 -23.49 -21.22
CA LEU A 187 -9.82 -23.44 -20.09
C LEU A 187 -11.14 -24.12 -20.44
N PRO A 188 -11.74 -24.90 -19.52
CA PRO A 188 -13.06 -25.52 -19.75
C PRO A 188 -14.17 -24.45 -19.74
N ALA A 189 -15.27 -24.72 -20.42
CA ALA A 189 -16.43 -23.84 -20.38
C ALA A 189 -17.02 -23.71 -18.96
N ALA A 190 -16.97 -24.77 -18.16
CA ALA A 190 -17.40 -24.78 -16.76
C ALA A 190 -16.41 -25.59 -15.89
N PRO A 191 -16.25 -25.24 -14.61
CA PRO A 191 -16.85 -24.13 -13.90
C PRO A 191 -16.25 -22.77 -14.34
N HIS A 192 -17.03 -21.68 -14.20
CA HIS A 192 -16.53 -20.34 -14.45
C HIS A 192 -15.66 -19.79 -13.34
N SER A 193 -15.88 -20.22 -12.11
CA SER A 193 -15.22 -19.80 -10.88
C SER A 193 -14.68 -20.99 -10.12
N ALA A 194 -13.41 -20.93 -9.73
CA ALA A 194 -12.79 -21.98 -8.92
C ALA A 194 -11.53 -21.45 -8.20
N SER A 195 -11.37 -21.81 -6.93
CA SER A 195 -10.17 -21.53 -6.15
C SER A 195 -10.02 -22.59 -5.05
N PRO A 196 -8.79 -22.96 -4.64
CA PRO A 196 -8.58 -23.75 -3.43
C PRO A 196 -8.90 -22.96 -2.16
N LEU A 197 -9.05 -21.65 -2.26
CA LEU A 197 -9.44 -20.71 -1.21
C LEU A 197 -10.91 -20.28 -1.38
N GLY A 198 -11.41 -19.51 -0.42
CA GLY A 198 -12.76 -18.97 -0.50
C GLY A 198 -13.84 -19.92 0.05
N ASN A 199 -15.07 -19.75 -0.45
CA ASN A 199 -16.23 -20.51 0.04
C ASN A 199 -16.24 -21.97 -0.44
N GLU A 200 -17.23 -22.75 0.04
CA GLU A 200 -17.34 -24.18 -0.26
C GLU A 200 -17.53 -24.45 -1.76
N LEU A 201 -18.30 -23.60 -2.46
CA LEU A 201 -18.55 -23.76 -3.90
C LEU A 201 -17.25 -23.58 -4.70
N LEU A 202 -16.46 -22.56 -4.40
CA LEU A 202 -15.18 -22.34 -5.07
C LEU A 202 -14.22 -23.52 -4.87
N ARG A 203 -14.14 -24.06 -3.64
CA ARG A 203 -13.31 -25.23 -3.32
C ARG A 203 -13.81 -26.50 -3.97
N LYS A 204 -15.15 -26.70 -4.06
CA LYS A 204 -15.75 -27.83 -4.77
C LYS A 204 -15.43 -27.77 -6.27
N ASN A 205 -15.62 -26.61 -6.88
CA ASN A 205 -15.28 -26.38 -8.28
C ASN A 205 -13.79 -26.60 -8.56
N TRP A 206 -12.92 -26.12 -7.66
CA TRP A 206 -11.48 -26.35 -7.77
C TRP A 206 -11.13 -27.83 -7.77
N LYS A 207 -11.71 -28.61 -6.86
CA LYS A 207 -11.52 -30.08 -6.76
C LYS A 207 -12.05 -30.84 -7.97
N SER A 208 -12.98 -30.27 -8.75
CA SER A 208 -13.51 -30.89 -9.98
C SER A 208 -12.57 -30.73 -11.19
N LEU A 209 -11.62 -29.80 -11.13
CA LEU A 209 -10.59 -29.66 -12.15
C LEU A 209 -9.52 -30.75 -12.00
N ASN A 210 -8.96 -31.23 -13.12
CA ASN A 210 -7.84 -32.15 -13.03
C ASN A 210 -6.57 -31.45 -12.49
N SER A 211 -5.64 -32.23 -11.95
CA SER A 211 -4.42 -31.72 -11.27
C SER A 211 -3.55 -30.86 -12.17
N ASP A 212 -3.43 -31.24 -13.44
CA ASP A 212 -2.56 -30.52 -14.39
C ASP A 212 -3.13 -29.14 -14.69
N LEU A 213 -4.44 -29.04 -14.89
CA LEU A 213 -5.10 -27.75 -15.07
C LEU A 213 -5.04 -26.88 -13.80
N GLN A 214 -5.20 -27.47 -12.62
CA GLN A 214 -5.00 -26.75 -11.35
C GLN A 214 -3.59 -26.16 -11.26
N LEU A 215 -2.58 -26.94 -11.64
CA LEU A 215 -1.18 -26.48 -11.65
C LEU A 215 -0.98 -25.33 -12.63
N GLU A 216 -1.53 -25.43 -13.85
CA GLU A 216 -1.44 -24.40 -14.86
C GLU A 216 -2.16 -23.09 -14.44
N ILE A 217 -3.36 -23.20 -13.86
CA ILE A 217 -4.09 -22.05 -13.31
C ILE A 217 -3.25 -21.38 -12.21
N ASN A 218 -2.67 -22.15 -11.30
CA ASN A 218 -1.80 -21.63 -10.24
C ASN A 218 -0.57 -20.94 -10.83
N ARG A 219 0.03 -21.49 -11.89
CA ARG A 219 1.18 -20.91 -12.60
C ARG A 219 0.82 -19.54 -13.21
N VAL A 220 -0.31 -19.47 -13.92
CA VAL A 220 -0.76 -18.22 -14.54
C VAL A 220 -1.07 -17.17 -13.44
N PHE A 221 -1.76 -17.56 -12.38
CA PHE A 221 -2.07 -16.68 -11.27
C PHE A 221 -0.80 -16.16 -10.58
N ALA A 222 0.19 -17.03 -10.33
CA ALA A 222 1.50 -16.62 -9.79
C ALA A 222 2.21 -15.63 -10.74
N ASN A 223 2.16 -15.85 -12.05
CA ASN A 223 2.75 -14.96 -13.04
C ASN A 223 2.06 -13.58 -13.06
N VAL A 224 0.73 -13.51 -12.87
CA VAL A 224 0.00 -12.24 -12.67
C VAL A 224 0.57 -11.48 -11.47
N GLY A 225 0.75 -12.15 -10.33
CA GLY A 225 1.40 -11.54 -9.17
C GLY A 225 2.81 -11.05 -9.46
N LYS A 226 3.58 -11.80 -10.25
CA LYS A 226 4.95 -11.43 -10.65
C LYS A 226 4.97 -10.17 -11.53
N THR A 227 3.98 -9.97 -12.41
CA THR A 227 3.87 -8.72 -13.20
C THR A 227 3.42 -7.54 -12.34
N LEU A 228 2.46 -7.73 -11.43
CA LEU A 228 2.08 -6.70 -10.46
C LEU A 228 3.28 -6.27 -9.60
N ALA A 229 4.07 -7.23 -9.11
CA ALA A 229 5.30 -6.93 -8.37
C ALA A 229 6.32 -6.19 -9.25
N ALA A 230 6.50 -6.56 -10.52
CA ALA A 230 7.39 -5.85 -11.44
C ALA A 230 6.98 -4.37 -11.59
N TYR A 231 5.68 -4.07 -11.69
CA TYR A 231 5.18 -2.69 -11.68
C TYR A 231 5.42 -2.01 -10.33
N GLN A 232 5.07 -2.63 -9.21
CA GLN A 232 5.27 -2.02 -7.88
C GLN A 232 6.74 -1.70 -7.60
N ARG A 233 7.70 -2.44 -8.18
CA ARG A 233 9.14 -2.22 -8.03
C ARG A 233 9.64 -0.94 -8.71
N VAL A 234 8.89 -0.35 -9.63
CA VAL A 234 9.23 0.96 -10.23
C VAL A 234 8.68 2.14 -9.43
N ILE A 235 7.85 1.88 -8.40
CA ILE A 235 7.33 2.91 -7.48
C ILE A 235 8.42 3.22 -6.43
N LYS A 236 9.24 4.22 -6.72
CA LYS A 236 10.37 4.62 -5.90
C LYS A 236 10.05 5.86 -5.07
N PRO A 237 10.64 6.02 -3.88
CA PRO A 237 10.53 7.26 -3.13
C PRO A 237 11.17 8.42 -3.92
N GLY A 238 10.51 9.57 -3.89
CA GLY A 238 11.05 10.84 -4.37
C GLY A 238 11.81 11.59 -3.29
N ARG A 239 12.59 12.62 -3.68
CA ARG A 239 13.29 13.49 -2.73
C ARG A 239 12.30 14.23 -1.82
N SER A 240 12.68 14.37 -0.58
CA SER A 240 11.99 15.13 0.45
C SER A 240 12.87 16.28 0.93
N ARG A 241 12.33 17.16 1.79
CA ARG A 241 13.14 18.22 2.44
C ARG A 241 14.27 17.66 3.31
N PHE A 242 14.17 16.41 3.74
CA PHE A 242 15.23 15.75 4.50
C PHE A 242 16.43 15.40 3.62
N ASP A 243 16.24 15.26 2.32
CA ASP A 243 17.28 14.87 1.36
C ASP A 243 18.04 16.08 0.78
N ASP A 244 17.58 17.31 1.05
CA ASP A 244 18.18 18.58 0.63
C ASP A 244 19.15 19.09 1.68
#